data_2a8e7bbc63378a0a68a722492ccb9456
#
_entry.id   2a8e7bbc63378a0a68a722492ccb9456
#
_cell.length_a   1.000
_cell.length_b   1.000
_cell.length_c   1.000
_cell.angle_alpha   90.00
_cell.angle_beta   90.00
_cell.angle_gamma   90.00
#
_symmetry.space_group_name_H-M   'P 1'
#
loop_
_entity.id
_entity.type
_entity.pdbx_description
1 polymer ?
#
loop_
_entity_poly.entity_id
_entity_poly.type
_entity_poly.pdbx_seq_one_letter_code
_entity_poly.pdbx_strand_id
1 'polypeptide(L)'
;HSRLPLRTQLIEAAALQILCYQLETLSTDTPPGIAPHEVQAAREAHAMLELEAMTPPGLGELASRLGLAANRLALAYREVFGCTLAQSTEQVRLHAACDAILGGAPIKRVASQLGYASVSSFTYAFRRKMGMPPRKWLNTQARRVNRLRSDF
;
A
#
# COMPACT_ATOMS: atom_id res chain seq x y z
N HIS A 1 23.35 -18.32 -16.52
CA HIS A 1 22.02 -17.99 -15.98
C HIS A 1 22.20 -17.15 -14.72
N SER A 2 22.29 -15.83 -14.89
CA SER A 2 22.38 -14.88 -13.76
C SER A 2 20.99 -14.78 -13.13
N ARG A 3 20.81 -15.38 -11.96
CA ARG A 3 19.65 -15.11 -11.13
C ARG A 3 19.81 -13.71 -10.56
N LEU A 4 19.02 -12.77 -11.04
CA LEU A 4 18.87 -11.45 -10.44
C LEU A 4 18.53 -11.61 -8.96
N PRO A 5 19.14 -10.82 -8.06
CA PRO A 5 18.88 -10.92 -6.63
C PRO A 5 17.39 -10.66 -6.38
N LEU A 6 16.78 -11.44 -5.48
CA LEU A 6 15.36 -11.40 -5.06
C LEU A 6 14.78 -9.98 -4.88
N ARG A 7 15.60 -9.02 -4.73
CA ARG A 7 15.34 -7.61 -4.56
C ARG A 7 15.05 -6.84 -5.84
N THR A 8 15.81 -7.11 -6.89
CA THR A 8 15.56 -6.58 -8.23
C THR A 8 14.19 -7.09 -8.68
N GLN A 9 13.86 -8.34 -8.36
CA GLN A 9 12.56 -8.93 -8.63
C GLN A 9 11.42 -8.26 -7.86
N LEU A 10 11.64 -7.84 -6.60
CA LEU A 10 10.62 -7.15 -5.80
C LEU A 10 10.42 -5.70 -6.26
N ILE A 11 11.49 -5.02 -6.67
CA ILE A 11 11.42 -3.65 -7.21
C ILE A 11 10.82 -3.69 -8.62
N GLU A 12 11.20 -4.65 -9.44
CA GLU A 12 10.61 -4.87 -10.77
C GLU A 12 9.14 -5.28 -10.67
N ALA A 13 8.78 -6.15 -9.71
CA ALA A 13 7.38 -6.51 -9.47
C ALA A 13 6.56 -5.31 -8.99
N ALA A 14 7.10 -4.46 -8.11
CA ALA A 14 6.45 -3.24 -7.66
C ALA A 14 6.35 -2.20 -8.79
N ALA A 15 7.41 -2.04 -9.59
CA ALA A 15 7.41 -1.14 -10.75
C ALA A 15 6.47 -1.63 -11.85
N LEU A 16 6.40 -2.94 -12.10
CA LEU A 16 5.45 -3.54 -13.03
C LEU A 16 4.01 -3.43 -12.52
N GLN A 17 3.78 -3.56 -11.22
CA GLN A 17 2.46 -3.32 -10.63
C GLN A 17 2.00 -1.87 -10.78
N ILE A 18 2.91 -0.91 -10.59
CA ILE A 18 2.62 0.52 -10.82
C ILE A 18 2.38 0.80 -12.29
N LEU A 19 3.16 0.20 -13.21
CA LEU A 19 2.99 0.33 -14.66
C LEU A 19 1.70 -0.35 -15.15
N CYS A 20 1.38 -1.55 -14.67
CA CYS A 20 0.10 -2.19 -14.95
C CYS A 20 -1.07 -1.34 -14.44
N TYR A 21 -0.95 -0.78 -13.24
CA TYR A 21 -1.93 0.12 -12.66
C TYR A 21 -2.13 1.39 -13.50
N GLN A 22 -1.06 1.99 -14.01
CA GLN A 22 -1.15 3.17 -14.87
C GLN A 22 -1.69 2.83 -16.28
N LEU A 23 -1.41 1.66 -16.81
CA LEU A 23 -1.96 1.19 -18.09
C LEU A 23 -3.45 0.82 -17.95
N GLU A 24 -3.86 0.24 -16.83
CA GLU A 24 -5.27 -0.05 -16.55
C GLU A 24 -6.11 1.21 -16.35
N THR A 25 -5.51 2.31 -15.85
CA THR A 25 -6.19 3.62 -15.76
C THR A 25 -6.46 4.24 -17.13
N LEU A 26 -5.77 3.80 -18.19
CA LEU A 26 -5.99 4.26 -19.57
C LEU A 26 -6.96 3.36 -20.35
N SER A 27 -7.27 2.17 -19.83
CA SER A 27 -8.27 1.27 -20.44
C SER A 27 -9.65 1.65 -19.95
N THR A 28 -10.50 2.09 -20.87
CA THR A 28 -11.91 2.39 -20.63
C THR A 28 -12.79 1.15 -20.47
N ASP A 29 -12.18 -0.04 -20.28
CA ASP A 29 -12.92 -1.28 -20.13
C ASP A 29 -13.57 -1.35 -18.74
N THR A 30 -14.84 -1.02 -18.70
CA THR A 30 -15.69 -1.22 -17.53
C THR A 30 -15.94 -2.72 -17.37
N PRO A 31 -15.59 -3.34 -16.23
CA PRO A 31 -15.87 -4.75 -16.00
C PRO A 31 -17.36 -5.05 -16.16
N PRO A 32 -17.73 -6.20 -16.75
CA PRO A 32 -19.13 -6.55 -16.93
C PRO A 32 -19.88 -6.58 -15.58
N GLY A 33 -20.99 -5.85 -15.52
CA GLY A 33 -21.82 -5.75 -14.30
C GLY A 33 -21.47 -4.61 -13.33
N ILE A 34 -20.43 -3.82 -13.62
CA ILE A 34 -20.06 -2.61 -12.87
C ILE A 34 -20.32 -1.39 -13.74
N ALA A 35 -20.98 -0.37 -13.20
CA ALA A 35 -21.26 0.85 -13.95
C ALA A 35 -20.02 1.77 -14.00
N PRO A 36 -19.85 2.60 -15.05
CA PRO A 36 -18.69 3.49 -15.19
C PRO A 36 -18.46 4.40 -13.99
N HIS A 37 -19.51 4.92 -13.36
CA HIS A 37 -19.40 5.75 -12.17
C HIS A 37 -18.91 4.96 -10.94
N GLU A 38 -19.20 3.67 -10.86
CA GLU A 38 -18.70 2.79 -9.77
C GLU A 38 -17.21 2.47 -9.97
N VAL A 39 -16.76 2.30 -11.21
CA VAL A 39 -15.33 2.18 -11.54
C VAL A 39 -14.59 3.44 -11.13
N GLN A 40 -15.13 4.60 -11.44
CA GLN A 40 -14.54 5.87 -11.05
C GLN A 40 -14.51 6.04 -9.54
N ALA A 41 -15.59 5.69 -8.84
CA ALA A 41 -15.64 5.71 -7.39
C ALA A 41 -14.62 4.76 -6.74
N ALA A 42 -14.38 3.58 -7.31
CA ALA A 42 -13.33 2.68 -6.82
C ALA A 42 -11.92 3.29 -6.95
N ARG A 43 -11.64 4.00 -8.04
CA ARG A 43 -10.38 4.72 -8.24
C ARG A 43 -10.22 5.88 -7.28
N GLU A 44 -11.27 6.66 -7.05
CA GLU A 44 -11.28 7.75 -6.07
C GLU A 44 -11.10 7.23 -4.64
N ALA A 45 -11.75 6.10 -4.30
CA ALA A 45 -11.53 5.43 -3.02
C ALA A 45 -10.07 5.05 -2.81
N HIS A 46 -9.41 4.50 -3.83
CA HIS A 46 -7.99 4.16 -3.75
C HIS A 46 -7.10 5.40 -3.55
N ALA A 47 -7.35 6.47 -4.28
CA ALA A 47 -6.63 7.73 -4.11
C ALA A 47 -6.81 8.30 -2.69
N MET A 48 -8.02 8.20 -2.11
CA MET A 48 -8.27 8.60 -0.72
C MET A 48 -7.49 7.75 0.28
N LEU A 49 -7.39 6.43 0.05
CA LEU A 49 -6.55 5.55 0.89
C LEU A 49 -5.08 5.99 0.88
N GLU A 50 -4.54 6.33 -0.28
CA GLU A 50 -3.15 6.77 -0.41
C GLU A 50 -2.91 8.14 0.25
N LEU A 51 -3.84 9.08 0.08
CA LEU A 51 -3.75 10.41 0.70
C LEU A 51 -3.85 10.36 2.23
N GLU A 52 -4.68 9.48 2.76
CA GLU A 52 -4.90 9.31 4.20
C GLU A 52 -4.20 8.04 4.75
N ALA A 53 -3.05 7.69 4.20
CA ALA A 53 -2.38 6.40 4.39
C ALA A 53 -2.08 6.02 5.84
N MET A 54 -1.88 7.00 6.73
CA MET A 54 -1.62 6.74 8.16
C MET A 54 -2.92 6.38 8.92
N THR A 55 -4.03 6.96 8.53
CA THR A 55 -5.37 6.74 9.11
C THR A 55 -6.41 6.60 7.99
N PRO A 56 -6.30 5.57 7.15
CA PRO A 56 -7.14 5.45 5.99
C PRO A 56 -8.61 5.25 6.37
N PRO A 57 -9.54 5.89 5.62
CA PRO A 57 -10.97 5.75 5.87
C PRO A 57 -11.44 4.32 5.62
N GLY A 58 -12.45 3.89 6.37
CA GLY A 58 -13.07 2.57 6.21
C GLY A 58 -14.01 2.52 5.00
N LEU A 59 -14.41 1.29 4.61
CA LEU A 59 -15.32 1.07 3.48
C LEU A 59 -16.62 1.89 3.58
N GLY A 60 -17.25 1.92 4.75
CA GLY A 60 -18.50 2.65 4.96
C GLY A 60 -18.34 4.16 4.80
N GLU A 61 -17.23 4.70 5.28
CA GLU A 61 -16.90 6.12 5.15
C GLU A 61 -16.60 6.49 3.69
N LEU A 62 -15.80 5.69 3.00
CA LEU A 62 -15.52 5.89 1.57
C LEU A 62 -16.80 5.82 0.73
N ALA A 63 -17.64 4.81 0.98
CA ALA A 63 -18.91 4.65 0.28
C ALA A 63 -19.83 5.87 0.51
N SER A 64 -19.90 6.38 1.73
CA SER A 64 -20.65 7.58 2.06
C SER A 64 -20.11 8.83 1.35
N ARG A 65 -18.79 9.03 1.35
CA ARG A 65 -18.13 10.17 0.66
C ARG A 65 -18.36 10.12 -0.85
N LEU A 66 -18.43 8.92 -1.44
CA LEU A 66 -18.56 8.70 -2.88
C LEU A 66 -20.02 8.49 -3.34
N GLY A 67 -20.98 8.55 -2.44
CA GLY A 67 -22.41 8.42 -2.76
C GLY A 67 -22.81 7.03 -3.25
N LEU A 68 -22.11 5.97 -2.82
CA LEU A 68 -22.39 4.59 -3.17
C LEU A 68 -22.80 3.75 -1.95
N ALA A 69 -23.51 2.66 -2.20
CA ALA A 69 -23.69 1.63 -1.19
C ALA A 69 -22.34 0.89 -0.97
N ALA A 70 -22.05 0.55 0.30
CA ALA A 70 -20.77 -0.05 0.67
C ALA A 70 -20.48 -1.38 -0.07
N ASN A 71 -21.50 -2.21 -0.27
CA ASN A 71 -21.38 -3.45 -1.04
C ASN A 71 -21.06 -3.22 -2.52
N ARG A 72 -21.60 -2.16 -3.12
CA ARG A 72 -21.32 -1.79 -4.52
C ARG A 72 -19.89 -1.27 -4.66
N LEU A 73 -19.43 -0.41 -3.75
CA LEU A 73 -18.07 0.05 -3.73
C LEU A 73 -17.08 -1.11 -3.53
N ALA A 74 -17.37 -2.04 -2.60
CA ALA A 74 -16.53 -3.20 -2.37
C ALA A 74 -16.41 -4.09 -3.60
N LEU A 75 -17.53 -4.32 -4.31
CA LEU A 75 -17.54 -5.09 -5.56
C LEU A 75 -16.74 -4.39 -6.65
N ALA A 76 -17.03 -3.12 -6.91
CA ALA A 76 -16.31 -2.33 -7.91
C ALA A 76 -14.80 -2.27 -7.64
N TYR A 77 -14.42 -2.08 -6.38
CA TYR A 77 -13.02 -2.03 -5.97
C TYR A 77 -12.31 -3.35 -6.28
N ARG A 78 -12.94 -4.48 -5.94
CA ARG A 78 -12.38 -5.81 -6.21
C ARG A 78 -12.24 -6.09 -7.70
N GLU A 79 -13.20 -5.68 -8.51
CA GLU A 79 -13.15 -5.85 -9.98
C GLU A 79 -12.08 -4.96 -10.62
N VAL A 80 -11.91 -3.72 -10.12
CA VAL A 80 -10.93 -2.77 -10.67
C VAL A 80 -9.50 -3.12 -10.25
N PHE A 81 -9.29 -3.51 -8.96
CA PHE A 81 -7.95 -3.68 -8.38
C PHE A 81 -7.55 -5.14 -8.15
N GLY A 82 -8.45 -6.10 -8.35
CA GLY A 82 -8.18 -7.52 -8.11
C GLY A 82 -7.97 -7.91 -6.65
N CYS A 83 -8.18 -6.97 -5.70
CA CYS A 83 -8.04 -7.19 -4.27
C CYS A 83 -9.14 -6.47 -3.50
N THR A 84 -9.33 -6.84 -2.23
CA THR A 84 -10.31 -6.15 -1.39
C THR A 84 -9.78 -4.80 -0.94
N LEU A 85 -10.69 -3.87 -0.66
CA LEU A 85 -10.33 -2.57 -0.08
C LEU A 85 -9.56 -2.73 1.25
N ALA A 86 -9.92 -3.71 2.09
CA ALA A 86 -9.19 -4.00 3.32
C ALA A 86 -7.73 -4.43 3.07
N GLN A 87 -7.48 -5.24 2.04
CA GLN A 87 -6.12 -5.64 1.65
C GLN A 87 -5.31 -4.43 1.17
N SER A 88 -5.90 -3.57 0.35
CA SER A 88 -5.26 -2.32 -0.09
C SER A 88 -4.99 -1.38 1.08
N THR A 89 -5.94 -1.22 1.99
CA THR A 89 -5.77 -0.40 3.21
C THR A 89 -4.57 -0.87 4.03
N GLU A 90 -4.45 -2.19 4.23
CA GLU A 90 -3.33 -2.76 4.98
C GLU A 90 -1.99 -2.51 4.27
N GLN A 91 -1.96 -2.62 2.95
CA GLN A 91 -0.77 -2.37 2.14
C GLN A 91 -0.35 -0.90 2.15
N VAL A 92 -1.30 0.01 1.98
CA VAL A 92 -1.06 1.47 2.02
C VAL A 92 -0.52 1.89 3.39
N ARG A 93 -1.09 1.37 4.48
CA ARG A 93 -0.59 1.62 5.84
C ARG A 93 0.84 1.11 6.04
N LEU A 94 1.16 -0.05 5.52
CA LEU A 94 2.51 -0.60 5.60
C LEU A 94 3.52 0.26 4.85
N HIS A 95 3.17 0.72 3.64
CA HIS A 95 4.02 1.63 2.87
C HIS A 95 4.24 2.94 3.61
N ALA A 96 3.18 3.56 4.13
CA ALA A 96 3.28 4.78 4.94
C ALA A 96 4.18 4.59 6.18
N ALA A 97 4.09 3.43 6.84
CA ALA A 97 4.99 3.08 7.94
C ALA A 97 6.45 3.02 7.50
N CYS A 98 6.72 2.36 6.39
CA CYS A 98 8.07 2.26 5.83
C CYS A 98 8.65 3.64 5.48
N ASP A 99 7.87 4.49 4.82
CA ASP A 99 8.27 5.84 4.43
C ASP A 99 8.54 6.71 5.66
N ALA A 100 7.68 6.66 6.67
CA ALA A 100 7.88 7.38 7.92
C ALA A 100 9.15 6.93 8.67
N ILE A 101 9.42 5.62 8.73
CA ILE A 101 10.62 5.06 9.36
C ILE A 101 11.87 5.46 8.58
N LEU A 102 11.84 5.42 7.25
CA LEU A 102 12.93 5.88 6.39
C LEU A 102 13.19 7.38 6.53
N GLY A 103 12.13 8.17 6.73
CA GLY A 103 12.19 9.60 7.02
C GLY A 103 12.69 9.94 8.44
N GLY A 104 13.05 8.93 9.25
CA GLY A 104 13.61 9.11 10.59
C GLY A 104 12.58 9.21 11.71
N ALA A 105 11.30 8.94 11.43
CA ALA A 105 10.28 8.94 12.48
C ALA A 105 10.55 7.83 13.51
N PRO A 106 10.44 8.12 14.82
CA PRO A 106 10.57 7.09 15.85
C PRO A 106 9.52 6.00 15.69
N ILE A 107 9.92 4.75 15.80
CA ILE A 107 9.02 3.57 15.66
C ILE A 107 7.80 3.67 16.59
N LYS A 108 7.99 4.20 17.80
CA LYS A 108 6.89 4.44 18.76
C LYS A 108 5.84 5.40 18.18
N ARG A 109 6.27 6.48 17.53
CA ARG A 109 5.36 7.44 16.88
C ARG A 109 4.61 6.80 15.74
N VAL A 110 5.30 6.07 14.86
CA VAL A 110 4.69 5.38 13.73
C VAL A 110 3.64 4.37 14.20
N ALA A 111 3.96 3.55 15.20
CA ALA A 111 3.02 2.61 15.80
C ALA A 111 1.75 3.30 16.33
N SER A 112 1.92 4.41 17.06
CA SER A 112 0.81 5.19 17.60
C SER A 112 -0.04 5.83 16.50
N GLN A 113 0.57 6.43 15.50
CA GLN A 113 -0.13 7.05 14.36
C GLN A 113 -0.93 6.04 13.54
N LEU A 114 -0.43 4.82 13.42
CA LEU A 114 -1.14 3.71 12.76
C LEU A 114 -2.20 3.04 13.65
N GLY A 115 -2.39 3.53 14.88
CA GLY A 115 -3.41 3.03 15.80
C GLY A 115 -3.08 1.71 16.49
N TYR A 116 -1.80 1.30 16.52
CA TYR A 116 -1.40 0.14 17.29
C TYR A 116 -1.35 0.44 18.79
N ALA A 117 -1.87 -0.48 19.61
CA ALA A 117 -1.90 -0.33 21.06
C ALA A 117 -0.50 -0.29 21.69
N SER A 118 0.49 -0.90 21.05
CA SER A 118 1.88 -0.93 21.55
C SER A 118 2.89 -1.04 20.40
N VAL A 119 4.14 -0.67 20.68
CA VAL A 119 5.28 -0.90 19.77
C VAL A 119 5.47 -2.38 19.48
N SER A 120 5.19 -3.26 20.45
CA SER A 120 5.30 -4.71 20.30
C SER A 120 4.30 -5.25 19.28
N SER A 121 3.03 -4.83 19.35
CA SER A 121 2.00 -5.24 18.39
C SER A 121 2.30 -4.73 16.97
N PHE A 122 2.77 -3.50 16.84
CA PHE A 122 3.26 -2.98 15.56
C PHE A 122 4.45 -3.79 15.03
N THR A 123 5.45 -4.04 15.87
CA THR A 123 6.65 -4.79 15.49
C THR A 123 6.31 -6.20 15.02
N TYR A 124 5.36 -6.85 15.68
CA TYR A 124 4.87 -8.16 15.28
C TYR A 124 4.18 -8.13 13.91
N ALA A 125 3.26 -7.19 13.70
CA ALA A 125 2.55 -7.01 12.43
C ALA A 125 3.52 -6.67 11.29
N PHE A 126 4.45 -5.75 11.52
CA PHE A 126 5.48 -5.36 10.57
C PHE A 126 6.37 -6.55 10.18
N ARG A 127 6.82 -7.34 11.17
CA ARG A 127 7.63 -8.54 10.92
C ARG A 127 6.88 -9.58 10.09
N ARG A 128 5.59 -9.78 10.33
CA ARG A 128 4.77 -10.71 9.52
C ARG A 128 4.74 -10.31 8.05
N LYS A 129 4.70 -9.01 7.75
CA LYS A 129 4.60 -8.49 6.38
C LYS A 129 5.96 -8.33 5.71
N MET A 130 6.96 -7.82 6.45
CA MET A 130 8.29 -7.49 5.92
C MET A 130 9.34 -8.59 6.15
N GLY A 131 9.01 -9.65 6.87
CA GLY A 131 9.93 -10.74 7.21
C GLY A 131 10.93 -10.40 8.31
N MET A 132 11.01 -9.15 8.76
CA MET A 132 11.94 -8.70 9.80
C MET A 132 11.39 -7.51 10.60
N PRO A 133 11.88 -7.30 11.85
CA PRO A 133 11.46 -6.17 12.67
C PRO A 133 11.84 -4.81 12.05
N PRO A 134 11.11 -3.70 12.38
CA PRO A 134 11.32 -2.38 11.78
C PRO A 134 12.75 -1.86 11.89
N ARG A 135 13.40 -2.01 13.06
CA ARG A 135 14.80 -1.57 13.26
C ARG A 135 15.78 -2.32 12.36
N LYS A 136 15.62 -3.63 12.25
CA LYS A 136 16.47 -4.46 11.38
C LYS A 136 16.26 -4.09 9.91
N TRP A 137 15.01 -3.89 9.53
CA TRP A 137 14.65 -3.46 8.19
C TRP A 137 15.28 -2.09 7.85
N LEU A 138 15.16 -1.08 8.73
CA LEU A 138 15.77 0.24 8.56
C LEU A 138 17.30 0.14 8.36
N ASN A 139 17.99 -0.63 9.22
CA ASN A 139 19.44 -0.82 9.13
C ASN A 139 19.84 -1.48 7.80
N THR A 140 19.00 -2.40 7.30
CA THR A 140 19.22 -3.03 6.01
C THR A 140 19.08 -2.02 4.88
N GLN A 141 18.13 -1.10 4.94
CA GLN A 141 17.97 -0.04 3.93
C GLN A 141 19.13 0.95 3.98
N ALA A 142 19.56 1.40 5.16
CA ALA A 142 20.70 2.31 5.31
C ALA A 142 22.01 1.73 4.72
N ARG A 143 22.29 0.46 4.99
CA ARG A 143 23.48 -0.24 4.42
C ARG A 143 23.42 -0.33 2.90
N ARG A 144 22.25 -0.37 2.31
CA ARG A 144 22.07 -0.43 0.85
C ARG A 144 22.38 0.91 0.19
N VAL A 145 21.84 1.98 0.76
CA VAL A 145 22.10 3.34 0.27
C VAL A 145 23.61 3.63 0.31
N ASN A 146 24.28 3.28 1.42
CA ASN A 146 25.72 3.49 1.57
C ASN A 146 26.53 2.67 0.55
N ARG A 147 26.13 1.43 0.26
CA ARG A 147 26.81 0.61 -0.75
C ARG A 147 26.71 1.23 -2.14
N LEU A 148 25.52 1.69 -2.53
CA LEU A 148 25.33 2.35 -3.83
C LEU A 148 26.11 3.66 -3.96
N ARG A 149 26.37 4.37 -2.86
CA ARG A 149 27.20 5.60 -2.86
C ARG A 149 28.70 5.31 -2.92
N SER A 150 29.14 4.11 -2.56
CA SER A 150 30.55 3.72 -2.59
C SER A 150 30.98 3.18 -3.96
N ASP A 151 30.02 2.87 -4.82
CA ASP A 151 30.26 2.32 -6.17
C ASP A 151 30.30 3.42 -7.25
N PHE A 152 30.25 4.71 -6.83
CA PHE A 152 30.45 5.91 -7.65
C PHE A 152 31.64 6.72 -7.16
#